data_358411f080d1b8741ee63f3b53e75ff7
#
_entry.id   358411f080d1b8741ee63f3b53e75ff7
#
_cell.length_a   1.000
_cell.length_b   1.000
_cell.length_c   1.000
_cell.angle_alpha   90.00
_cell.angle_beta   90.00
_cell.angle_gamma   90.00
#
_symmetry.space_group_name_H-M   'P 1'
#
loop_
_entity.id
_entity.type
_entity.pdbx_description
1 polymer ?
#
loop_
_entity_poly.entity_id
_entity_poly.type
_entity_poly.pdbx_seq_one_letter_code
_entity_poly.pdbx_strand_id
1 'polypeptide(L)'
;RQIPRKGKTSGLNLAFEKITSDLIIFSDANSIYDENVFHEIAKAFTDESVGYVTGKMVYVNEDGSMVGDGCSAYMKYENHMRALESDIGSVVGVDGGVDAIRTELYSVLNADQLPDFVQPLKVVEQNKRVVYQPTAILKEESLSDNTSEFKMRVRVSLRALWALYDMRVLFNPAKFGLFSFQLFSHKLIRYLAFVPMALALLANVALIGHSPLFNLMMFGQVIFYGLAYVGHTHPENNNKFVGLAHYFCLINLAAAMAFIKFIKGEKIVIWKPRQG
;
A
#
# COMPACT_ATOMS: atom_id res chain seq x y z
N ARG A 1 -20.34 6.19 18.93
CA ARG A 1 -20.29 4.79 18.49
C ARG A 1 -21.19 4.61 17.28
N GLN A 2 -20.71 3.95 16.20
CA GLN A 2 -21.51 3.64 15.02
C GLN A 2 -22.33 2.36 15.23
N ILE A 3 -23.67 2.45 15.17
CA ILE A 3 -24.58 1.32 15.34
C ILE A 3 -25.62 1.36 14.21
N PRO A 4 -25.71 0.33 13.34
CA PRO A 4 -24.82 -0.82 13.20
C PRO A 4 -23.45 -0.43 12.64
N ARG A 5 -22.45 -1.31 12.79
CA ARG A 5 -21.09 -1.12 12.26
C ARG A 5 -21.11 -1.11 10.72
N LYS A 6 -20.67 0.02 10.12
CA LYS A 6 -20.64 0.25 8.65
C LYS A 6 -19.23 0.37 8.07
N GLY A 7 -18.18 0.06 8.85
CA GLY A 7 -16.77 0.10 8.44
C GLY A 7 -16.02 1.38 8.83
N LYS A 8 -14.66 1.36 8.62
CA LYS A 8 -13.73 2.47 8.98
C LYS A 8 -14.14 3.76 8.27
N THR A 9 -14.35 3.72 6.97
CA THR A 9 -14.66 4.90 6.13
C THR A 9 -15.95 5.61 6.56
N SER A 10 -17.03 4.86 6.81
CA SER A 10 -18.28 5.45 7.33
C SER A 10 -18.12 6.02 8.72
N GLY A 11 -17.24 5.44 9.55
CA GLY A 11 -16.92 5.96 10.89
C GLY A 11 -16.17 7.28 10.81
N LEU A 12 -15.22 7.42 9.89
CA LEU A 12 -14.47 8.66 9.64
C LEU A 12 -15.39 9.78 9.15
N ASN A 13 -16.28 9.49 8.19
CA ASN A 13 -17.27 10.47 7.72
C ASN A 13 -18.16 10.97 8.85
N LEU A 14 -18.63 10.08 9.73
CA LEU A 14 -19.45 10.46 10.88
C LEU A 14 -18.68 11.32 11.90
N ALA A 15 -17.38 11.02 12.09
CA ALA A 15 -16.53 11.83 12.95
C ALA A 15 -16.29 13.22 12.35
N PHE A 16 -16.08 13.28 11.03
CA PHE A 16 -15.86 14.53 10.29
C PHE A 16 -16.97 15.56 10.51
N GLU A 17 -18.23 15.14 10.58
CA GLU A 17 -19.38 16.04 10.83
C GLU A 17 -19.26 16.86 12.13
N LYS A 18 -18.40 16.45 13.06
CA LYS A 18 -18.20 17.08 14.38
C LYS A 18 -16.87 17.82 14.52
N ILE A 19 -16.04 17.82 13.47
CA ILE A 19 -14.70 18.42 13.50
C ILE A 19 -14.83 19.92 13.23
N THR A 20 -14.14 20.72 14.06
CA THR A 20 -14.04 22.17 13.93
C THR A 20 -12.60 22.67 13.84
N SER A 21 -11.61 21.76 13.93
CA SER A 21 -10.20 22.09 13.84
C SER A 21 -9.75 22.27 12.39
N ASP A 22 -8.65 23.00 12.17
CA ASP A 22 -8.07 23.23 10.84
C ASP A 22 -7.40 21.98 10.25
N LEU A 23 -6.94 21.07 11.12
CA LEU A 23 -6.27 19.83 10.74
C LEU A 23 -6.96 18.62 11.38
N ILE A 24 -7.01 17.54 10.61
CA ILE A 24 -7.45 16.21 11.08
C ILE A 24 -6.26 15.29 11.06
N ILE A 25 -6.01 14.58 12.15
CA ILE A 25 -4.99 13.54 12.24
C ILE A 25 -5.69 12.19 12.32
N PHE A 26 -5.31 11.27 11.43
CA PHE A 26 -5.77 9.88 11.42
C PHE A 26 -4.77 9.01 12.19
N SER A 27 -5.29 8.12 13.01
CA SER A 27 -4.51 7.19 13.81
C SER A 27 -5.20 5.83 13.85
N ASP A 28 -4.41 4.77 13.76
CA ASP A 28 -4.88 3.43 14.07
C ASP A 28 -4.71 3.15 15.59
N ALA A 29 -5.57 2.31 16.16
CA ALA A 29 -5.65 2.13 17.62
C ALA A 29 -4.43 1.39 18.22
N ASN A 30 -3.63 0.72 17.37
CA ASN A 30 -2.41 -0.01 17.73
C ASN A 30 -1.12 0.79 17.46
N SER A 31 -1.25 2.04 17.05
CA SER A 31 -0.10 2.91 16.73
C SER A 31 0.48 3.55 17.99
N ILE A 32 1.79 3.47 18.15
CA ILE A 32 2.56 4.13 19.23
C ILE A 32 3.38 5.26 18.58
N TYR A 33 3.14 6.48 19.02
CA TYR A 33 3.78 7.67 18.48
C TYR A 33 5.04 8.07 19.25
N ASP A 34 6.06 8.54 18.52
CA ASP A 34 7.15 9.28 19.12
C ASP A 34 6.65 10.66 19.63
N GLU A 35 7.27 11.21 20.65
CA GLU A 35 6.80 12.43 21.37
C GLU A 35 6.58 13.65 20.46
N ASN A 36 7.36 13.80 19.40
CA ASN A 36 7.34 14.97 18.52
C ASN A 36 6.47 14.82 17.26
N VAL A 37 5.74 13.70 17.11
CA VAL A 37 5.01 13.38 15.87
C VAL A 37 4.05 14.50 15.45
N PHE A 38 3.25 15.01 16.37
CA PHE A 38 2.27 16.05 16.05
C PHE A 38 2.91 17.38 15.69
N HIS A 39 4.05 17.71 16.33
CA HIS A 39 4.83 18.89 15.99
C HIS A 39 5.42 18.79 14.58
N GLU A 40 6.01 17.65 14.23
CA GLU A 40 6.59 17.41 12.92
C GLU A 40 5.53 17.41 11.79
N ILE A 41 4.34 16.88 12.07
CA ILE A 41 3.19 16.96 11.15
C ILE A 41 2.77 18.42 10.96
N ALA A 42 2.57 19.18 12.05
CA ALA A 42 2.13 20.57 11.99
C ALA A 42 3.14 21.45 11.24
N LYS A 43 4.43 21.19 11.39
CA LYS A 43 5.51 21.89 10.67
C LYS A 43 5.38 21.72 9.15
N ALA A 44 5.01 20.54 8.67
CA ALA A 44 4.82 20.34 7.23
C ALA A 44 3.68 21.16 6.63
N PHE A 45 2.66 21.50 7.43
CA PHE A 45 1.54 22.34 7.01
C PHE A 45 1.81 23.84 7.02
N THR A 46 3.03 24.28 7.38
CA THR A 46 3.44 25.70 7.21
C THR A 46 3.54 26.07 5.73
N ASP A 47 3.75 25.09 4.84
CA ASP A 47 3.60 25.25 3.39
C ASP A 47 2.12 25.14 3.03
N GLU A 48 1.53 26.23 2.54
CA GLU A 48 0.11 26.28 2.12
C GLU A 48 -0.20 25.37 0.92
N SER A 49 0.79 24.95 0.15
CA SER A 49 0.61 23.98 -0.93
C SER A 49 0.35 22.56 -0.42
N VAL A 50 0.75 22.27 0.83
CA VAL A 50 0.59 20.95 1.46
C VAL A 50 -0.84 20.81 1.98
N GLY A 51 -1.55 19.82 1.44
CA GLY A 51 -2.91 19.47 1.86
C GLY A 51 -2.99 18.19 2.68
N TYR A 52 -1.99 17.30 2.56
CA TYR A 52 -1.94 16.03 3.27
C TYR A 52 -0.49 15.68 3.64
N VAL A 53 -0.31 15.14 4.84
CA VAL A 53 0.99 14.70 5.35
C VAL A 53 0.88 13.26 5.78
N THR A 54 1.84 12.43 5.37
CA THR A 54 2.02 11.07 5.89
C THR A 54 3.34 10.95 6.64
N GLY A 55 3.33 10.31 7.80
CA GLY A 55 4.53 10.05 8.58
C GLY A 55 5.23 8.77 8.19
N LYS A 56 6.15 8.32 9.03
CA LYS A 56 6.98 7.13 8.87
C LYS A 56 6.54 6.04 9.82
N MET A 57 6.07 4.93 9.27
CA MET A 57 5.80 3.72 10.04
C MET A 57 7.08 2.88 10.20
N VAL A 58 7.31 2.39 11.41
CA VAL A 58 8.39 1.46 11.76
C VAL A 58 7.79 0.25 12.46
N TYR A 59 8.07 -0.94 11.96
CA TYR A 59 7.65 -2.17 12.61
C TYR A 59 8.64 -2.56 13.72
N VAL A 60 8.11 -2.90 14.87
CA VAL A 60 8.85 -3.37 16.05
C VAL A 60 8.36 -4.76 16.48
N ASN A 61 9.23 -5.54 17.11
CA ASN A 61 8.86 -6.79 17.75
C ASN A 61 8.19 -6.50 19.12
N GLU A 62 7.61 -7.52 19.76
CA GLU A 62 7.01 -7.40 21.09
C GLU A 62 7.97 -6.85 22.18
N ASP A 63 9.27 -7.08 22.02
CA ASP A 63 10.32 -6.55 22.89
C ASP A 63 10.76 -5.10 22.54
N GLY A 64 10.12 -4.48 21.56
CA GLY A 64 10.46 -3.13 21.08
C GLY A 64 11.67 -3.07 20.13
N SER A 65 12.34 -4.21 19.85
CA SER A 65 13.41 -4.26 18.85
C SER A 65 12.86 -4.11 17.43
N MET A 66 13.70 -3.62 16.49
CA MET A 66 13.27 -3.50 15.09
C MET A 66 13.10 -4.87 14.44
N VAL A 67 12.00 -5.04 13.69
CA VAL A 67 11.72 -6.28 12.95
C VAL A 67 12.84 -6.57 11.96
N GLY A 68 13.20 -7.87 11.85
CA GLY A 68 14.31 -8.35 11.04
C GLY A 68 14.27 -8.01 9.55
N ASP A 69 15.38 -8.29 8.87
CA ASP A 69 15.85 -7.70 7.60
C ASP A 69 14.87 -7.63 6.41
N GLY A 70 13.94 -8.54 6.23
CA GLY A 70 13.09 -8.58 5.01
C GLY A 70 11.99 -7.50 4.98
N CYS A 71 11.20 -7.41 6.03
CA CYS A 71 10.15 -6.38 6.16
C CYS A 71 10.78 -4.99 6.27
N SER A 72 11.89 -4.88 7.01
CA SER A 72 12.68 -3.67 7.17
C SER A 72 13.29 -3.17 5.85
N ALA A 73 13.81 -4.06 4.98
CA ALA A 73 14.35 -3.69 3.68
C ALA A 73 13.25 -3.17 2.73
N TYR A 74 12.10 -3.81 2.71
CA TYR A 74 10.94 -3.35 1.94
C TYR A 74 10.46 -1.97 2.41
N MET A 75 10.31 -1.76 3.71
CA MET A 75 9.89 -0.47 4.27
C MET A 75 10.93 0.64 4.03
N LYS A 76 12.23 0.33 4.09
CA LYS A 76 13.29 1.27 3.70
C LYS A 76 13.16 1.71 2.25
N TYR A 77 12.89 0.77 1.34
CA TYR A 77 12.64 1.07 -0.08
C TYR A 77 11.40 1.96 -0.25
N GLU A 78 10.26 1.59 0.33
CA GLU A 78 9.01 2.38 0.25
C GLU A 78 9.19 3.79 0.82
N ASN A 79 9.84 3.93 1.98
CA ASN A 79 10.10 5.22 2.60
C ASN A 79 11.06 6.07 1.76
N HIS A 80 12.06 5.46 1.11
CA HIS A 80 12.93 6.17 0.18
C HIS A 80 12.16 6.66 -1.06
N MET A 81 11.28 5.83 -1.62
CA MET A 81 10.43 6.23 -2.74
C MET A 81 9.49 7.39 -2.35
N ARG A 82 8.87 7.34 -1.15
CA ARG A 82 8.03 8.44 -0.65
C ARG A 82 8.82 9.74 -0.47
N ALA A 83 10.05 9.67 0.02
CA ALA A 83 10.89 10.84 0.14
C ALA A 83 11.14 11.48 -1.24
N LEU A 84 11.57 10.69 -2.24
CA LEU A 84 11.79 11.18 -3.60
C LEU A 84 10.52 11.73 -4.26
N GLU A 85 9.38 11.05 -4.10
CA GLU A 85 8.08 11.50 -4.61
C GLU A 85 7.64 12.82 -3.94
N SER A 86 7.85 12.93 -2.63
CA SER A 86 7.56 14.14 -1.87
C SER A 86 8.41 15.33 -2.30
N ASP A 87 9.71 15.11 -2.57
CA ASP A 87 10.62 16.16 -3.05
C ASP A 87 10.23 16.67 -4.44
N ILE A 88 9.79 15.77 -5.33
CA ILE A 88 9.37 16.12 -6.69
C ILE A 88 7.98 16.77 -6.73
N GLY A 89 7.07 16.34 -5.83
CA GLY A 89 5.70 16.84 -5.82
C GLY A 89 4.82 16.21 -4.76
N SER A 90 4.23 15.05 -5.05
CA SER A 90 3.32 14.36 -4.14
C SER A 90 3.60 12.88 -4.10
N VAL A 91 3.47 12.27 -2.92
CA VAL A 91 3.54 10.82 -2.79
C VAL A 91 2.27 10.16 -3.35
N VAL A 92 2.43 9.01 -3.99
CA VAL A 92 1.29 8.26 -4.57
C VAL A 92 0.67 7.25 -3.61
N GLY A 93 1.23 7.09 -2.43
CA GLY A 93 0.68 6.19 -1.41
C GLY A 93 1.26 6.43 -0.03
N VAL A 94 0.37 6.44 0.95
CA VAL A 94 0.66 6.70 2.35
C VAL A 94 0.68 5.41 3.17
N ASP A 95 1.13 5.48 4.42
CA ASP A 95 1.15 4.32 5.33
C ASP A 95 -0.19 4.08 6.03
N GLY A 96 -0.96 5.14 6.29
CA GLY A 96 -2.27 5.07 6.92
C GLY A 96 -2.25 5.00 8.45
N GLY A 97 -1.09 4.87 9.07
CA GLY A 97 -0.95 4.79 10.53
C GLY A 97 -0.81 6.14 11.22
N VAL A 98 -0.12 7.09 10.59
CA VAL A 98 -0.03 8.48 11.01
C VAL A 98 -0.12 9.39 9.80
N ASP A 99 -1.31 9.88 9.55
CA ASP A 99 -1.61 10.77 8.43
C ASP A 99 -2.36 12.00 8.93
N ALA A 100 -2.22 13.11 8.23
CA ALA A 100 -2.96 14.33 8.53
C ALA A 100 -3.43 15.03 7.26
N ILE A 101 -4.59 15.70 7.33
CA ILE A 101 -5.19 16.42 6.23
C ILE A 101 -5.70 17.79 6.69
N ARG A 102 -5.65 18.81 5.82
CA ARG A 102 -6.42 20.02 6.06
C ARG A 102 -7.90 19.71 6.02
N THR A 103 -8.64 20.16 7.04
CA THR A 103 -10.06 19.86 7.22
C THR A 103 -10.89 20.27 6.01
N GLU A 104 -10.57 21.40 5.40
CA GLU A 104 -11.22 21.91 4.18
C GLU A 104 -11.08 21.01 2.95
N LEU A 105 -10.04 20.18 2.90
CA LEU A 105 -9.76 19.27 1.78
C LEU A 105 -10.33 17.86 2.00
N TYR A 106 -10.90 17.60 3.20
CA TYR A 106 -11.48 16.31 3.48
C TYR A 106 -12.66 16.01 2.55
N SER A 107 -12.61 14.87 1.91
CA SER A 107 -13.69 14.40 1.04
C SER A 107 -14.49 13.30 1.73
N VAL A 108 -15.81 13.41 1.75
CA VAL A 108 -16.71 12.35 2.22
C VAL A 108 -16.63 11.17 1.23
N LEU A 109 -16.17 10.02 1.70
CA LEU A 109 -15.92 8.85 0.89
C LEU A 109 -17.07 7.84 1.00
N ASN A 110 -17.28 7.04 -0.05
CA ASN A 110 -18.17 5.88 0.00
C ASN A 110 -17.62 4.82 0.96
N ALA A 111 -18.50 4.03 1.57
CA ALA A 111 -18.12 3.02 2.57
C ALA A 111 -17.17 1.93 2.04
N ASP A 112 -17.18 1.66 0.73
CA ASP A 112 -16.33 0.70 0.03
C ASP A 112 -14.95 1.26 -0.33
N GLN A 113 -14.76 2.59 -0.33
CA GLN A 113 -13.49 3.23 -0.63
C GLN A 113 -12.48 3.07 0.51
N LEU A 114 -11.20 2.93 0.17
CA LEU A 114 -10.09 2.81 1.10
C LEU A 114 -9.63 4.21 1.51
N PRO A 115 -9.90 4.68 2.75
CA PRO A 115 -9.63 6.07 3.11
C PRO A 115 -8.15 6.43 3.03
N ASP A 116 -7.27 5.52 3.49
CA ASP A 116 -5.83 5.72 3.52
C ASP A 116 -5.21 5.81 2.09
N PHE A 117 -5.97 5.46 1.06
CA PHE A 117 -5.52 5.60 -0.32
C PHE A 117 -6.30 6.66 -1.10
N VAL A 118 -7.61 6.76 -0.90
CA VAL A 118 -8.46 7.69 -1.67
C VAL A 118 -8.36 9.12 -1.16
N GLN A 119 -8.26 9.36 0.16
CA GLN A 119 -8.14 10.73 0.69
C GLN A 119 -6.92 11.48 0.16
N PRO A 120 -5.68 10.92 0.21
CA PRO A 120 -4.53 11.62 -0.37
C PRO A 120 -4.68 11.85 -1.88
N LEU A 121 -5.27 10.91 -2.63
CA LEU A 121 -5.54 11.11 -4.06
C LEU A 121 -6.57 12.24 -4.31
N LYS A 122 -7.58 12.38 -3.43
CA LYS A 122 -8.54 13.50 -3.48
C LYS A 122 -7.87 14.84 -3.20
N VAL A 123 -6.85 14.88 -2.36
CA VAL A 123 -6.06 16.10 -2.12
C VAL A 123 -5.28 16.49 -3.38
N VAL A 124 -4.66 15.54 -4.07
CA VAL A 124 -3.98 15.79 -5.35
C VAL A 124 -4.98 16.26 -6.43
N GLU A 125 -6.18 15.67 -6.49
CA GLU A 125 -7.25 16.08 -7.40
C GLU A 125 -7.65 17.56 -7.19
N GLN A 126 -7.54 18.06 -5.94
CA GLN A 126 -7.76 19.45 -5.55
C GLN A 126 -6.52 20.34 -5.73
N ASN A 127 -5.48 19.89 -6.45
CA ASN A 127 -4.23 20.59 -6.71
C ASN A 127 -3.43 20.98 -5.46
N LYS A 128 -3.53 20.19 -4.38
CA LYS A 128 -2.69 20.29 -3.20
C LYS A 128 -1.72 19.12 -3.13
N ARG A 129 -0.61 19.32 -2.42
CA ARG A 129 0.46 18.32 -2.31
C ARG A 129 0.16 17.33 -1.17
N VAL A 130 0.57 16.09 -1.40
CA VAL A 130 0.67 15.04 -0.40
C VAL A 130 2.14 14.79 -0.13
N VAL A 131 2.61 15.07 1.09
CA VAL A 131 4.04 15.01 1.42
C VAL A 131 4.36 13.97 2.49
N TYR A 132 5.58 13.46 2.44
CA TYR A 132 6.13 12.53 3.41
C TYR A 132 6.98 13.26 4.45
N GLN A 133 6.66 13.09 5.74
CA GLN A 133 7.40 13.65 6.86
C GLN A 133 8.16 12.54 7.59
N PRO A 134 9.44 12.30 7.27
CA PRO A 134 10.21 11.18 7.79
C PRO A 134 10.52 11.25 9.30
N THR A 135 10.39 12.42 9.91
CA THR A 135 10.60 12.65 11.35
C THR A 135 9.32 12.44 12.18
N ALA A 136 8.15 12.37 11.54
CA ALA A 136 6.89 12.00 12.20
C ALA A 136 6.82 10.46 12.29
N ILE A 137 7.40 9.87 13.33
CA ILE A 137 7.58 8.42 13.47
C ILE A 137 6.47 7.80 14.29
N LEU A 138 5.90 6.73 13.76
CA LEU A 138 5.02 5.83 14.49
C LEU A 138 5.62 4.42 14.51
N LYS A 139 5.36 3.69 15.59
CA LYS A 139 5.74 2.29 15.78
C LYS A 139 4.50 1.41 15.83
N GLU A 140 4.55 0.29 15.13
CA GLU A 140 3.53 -0.75 15.17
C GLU A 140 4.17 -2.12 15.39
N GLU A 141 3.49 -2.98 16.16
CA GLU A 141 3.93 -4.36 16.36
C GLU A 141 3.72 -5.19 15.10
N SER A 142 4.74 -5.96 14.74
CA SER A 142 4.67 -6.88 13.60
C SER A 142 3.87 -8.12 13.97
N LEU A 143 2.85 -8.46 13.18
CA LEU A 143 2.03 -9.66 13.37
C LEU A 143 2.44 -10.75 12.37
N SER A 144 2.70 -11.97 12.85
CA SER A 144 3.14 -13.12 12.06
C SER A 144 2.07 -14.21 11.97
N ASP A 145 1.19 -14.15 10.93
CA ASP A 145 0.34 -15.28 10.54
C ASP A 145 0.15 -15.34 9.01
N ASN A 146 0.67 -16.40 8.38
CA ASN A 146 0.76 -16.55 6.92
C ASN A 146 -0.59 -16.77 6.21
N THR A 147 -1.56 -17.47 6.81
CA THR A 147 -2.86 -17.77 6.16
C THR A 147 -3.79 -16.56 6.11
N SER A 148 -3.71 -15.70 7.08
CA SER A 148 -4.42 -14.43 7.12
C SER A 148 -3.80 -13.42 6.16
N GLU A 149 -2.49 -13.52 5.89
CA GLU A 149 -1.72 -12.63 5.01
C GLU A 149 -2.26 -12.66 3.57
N PHE A 150 -2.42 -13.83 2.95
CA PHE A 150 -2.95 -13.93 1.58
C PHE A 150 -4.34 -13.29 1.45
N LYS A 151 -5.27 -13.59 2.36
CA LYS A 151 -6.62 -13.01 2.36
C LYS A 151 -6.58 -11.50 2.55
N MET A 152 -5.69 -11.02 3.41
CA MET A 152 -5.46 -9.60 3.62
C MET A 152 -4.94 -8.94 2.34
N ARG A 153 -3.94 -9.53 1.66
CA ARG A 153 -3.38 -9.00 0.40
C ARG A 153 -4.41 -8.96 -0.72
N VAL A 154 -5.24 -9.99 -0.88
CA VAL A 154 -6.36 -9.97 -1.85
C VAL A 154 -7.31 -8.81 -1.56
N ARG A 155 -7.69 -8.61 -0.30
CA ARG A 155 -8.58 -7.52 0.10
C ARG A 155 -7.98 -6.14 -0.16
N VAL A 156 -6.72 -5.93 0.26
CA VAL A 156 -6.03 -4.65 0.07
C VAL A 156 -5.89 -4.35 -1.43
N SER A 157 -5.45 -5.32 -2.22
CA SER A 157 -5.29 -5.16 -3.68
C SER A 157 -6.63 -4.89 -4.37
N LEU A 158 -7.72 -5.56 -3.97
CA LEU A 158 -9.05 -5.33 -4.54
C LEU A 158 -9.54 -3.90 -4.26
N ARG A 159 -9.39 -3.43 -3.02
CA ARG A 159 -9.78 -2.07 -2.64
C ARG A 159 -8.91 -1.01 -3.32
N ALA A 160 -7.61 -1.31 -3.49
CA ALA A 160 -6.70 -0.42 -4.21
C ALA A 160 -7.04 -0.33 -5.71
N LEU A 161 -7.40 -1.45 -6.37
CA LEU A 161 -7.86 -1.42 -7.76
C LEU A 161 -9.12 -0.59 -7.94
N TRP A 162 -10.09 -0.70 -7.03
CA TRP A 162 -11.28 0.17 -7.03
C TRP A 162 -10.92 1.62 -6.80
N ALA A 163 -10.02 1.92 -5.88
CA ALA A 163 -9.56 3.28 -5.63
C ALA A 163 -8.89 3.89 -6.87
N LEU A 164 -8.01 3.13 -7.56
CA LEU A 164 -7.39 3.59 -8.81
C LEU A 164 -8.42 3.80 -9.93
N TYR A 165 -9.44 2.95 -10.02
CA TYR A 165 -10.53 3.12 -10.97
C TYR A 165 -11.39 4.37 -10.66
N ASP A 166 -11.76 4.58 -9.40
CA ASP A 166 -12.51 5.75 -8.97
C ASP A 166 -11.73 7.05 -9.21
N MET A 167 -10.39 7.01 -8.99
CA MET A 167 -9.49 8.15 -9.17
C MET A 167 -8.80 8.18 -10.54
N ARG A 168 -9.35 7.52 -11.57
CA ARG A 168 -8.76 7.43 -12.91
C ARG A 168 -8.49 8.77 -13.59
N VAL A 169 -9.13 9.82 -13.16
CA VAL A 169 -8.85 11.19 -13.63
C VAL A 169 -7.39 11.60 -13.41
N LEU A 170 -6.75 11.09 -12.36
CA LEU A 170 -5.35 11.36 -12.01
C LEU A 170 -4.34 10.72 -12.99
N PHE A 171 -4.77 9.81 -13.86
CA PHE A 171 -3.92 9.24 -14.91
C PHE A 171 -3.80 10.16 -16.14
N ASN A 172 -4.39 11.36 -16.12
CA ASN A 172 -4.27 12.33 -17.20
C ASN A 172 -2.99 13.17 -17.02
N PRO A 173 -1.90 12.91 -17.79
CA PRO A 173 -0.64 13.62 -17.63
C PRO A 173 -0.71 15.10 -18.07
N ALA A 174 -1.67 15.47 -18.91
CA ALA A 174 -1.88 16.87 -19.29
C ALA A 174 -2.39 17.72 -18.11
N LYS A 175 -3.07 17.10 -17.13
CA LYS A 175 -3.61 17.78 -15.95
C LYS A 175 -2.72 17.62 -14.72
N PHE A 176 -2.16 16.43 -14.49
CA PHE A 176 -1.43 16.08 -13.27
C PHE A 176 0.07 15.81 -13.50
N GLY A 177 0.55 16.01 -14.72
CA GLY A 177 1.98 15.95 -15.05
C GLY A 177 2.65 14.64 -14.63
N LEU A 178 3.77 14.77 -13.93
CA LEU A 178 4.58 13.65 -13.48
C LEU A 178 3.85 12.74 -12.47
N PHE A 179 2.92 13.28 -11.67
CA PHE A 179 2.14 12.49 -10.71
C PHE A 179 1.34 11.38 -11.40
N SER A 180 0.79 11.63 -12.60
CA SER A 180 0.09 10.60 -13.38
C SER A 180 1.00 9.43 -13.71
N PHE A 181 2.25 9.71 -14.09
CA PHE A 181 3.24 8.68 -14.38
C PHE A 181 3.67 7.92 -13.12
N GLN A 182 3.88 8.62 -12.01
CA GLN A 182 4.20 8.01 -10.72
C GLN A 182 3.06 7.08 -10.26
N LEU A 183 1.80 7.54 -10.32
CA LEU A 183 0.63 6.72 -9.94
C LEU A 183 0.50 5.49 -10.84
N PHE A 184 0.74 5.62 -12.14
CA PHE A 184 0.73 4.51 -13.08
C PHE A 184 1.83 3.49 -12.78
N SER A 185 3.09 3.93 -12.68
CA SER A 185 4.24 3.04 -12.52
C SER A 185 4.32 2.43 -11.12
N HIS A 186 4.18 3.24 -10.07
CA HIS A 186 4.38 2.79 -8.69
C HIS A 186 3.14 2.08 -8.10
N LYS A 187 1.94 2.37 -8.58
CA LYS A 187 0.72 1.72 -8.05
C LYS A 187 0.04 0.80 -9.06
N LEU A 188 -0.38 1.28 -10.22
CA LEU A 188 -1.15 0.44 -11.14
C LEU A 188 -0.34 -0.74 -11.67
N ILE A 189 0.86 -0.52 -12.22
CA ILE A 189 1.71 -1.60 -12.75
C ILE A 189 2.07 -2.62 -11.66
N ARG A 190 2.30 -2.15 -10.44
CA ARG A 190 2.58 -3.03 -9.31
C ARG A 190 1.44 -4.01 -9.00
N TYR A 191 0.17 -3.55 -9.05
CA TYR A 191 -0.99 -4.44 -8.88
C TYR A 191 -1.23 -5.34 -10.09
N LEU A 192 -0.68 -5.01 -11.25
CA LEU A 192 -0.77 -5.79 -12.48
C LEU A 192 0.50 -6.59 -12.81
N ALA A 193 1.50 -6.64 -11.90
CA ALA A 193 2.79 -7.28 -12.15
C ALA A 193 2.67 -8.78 -12.46
N PHE A 194 1.61 -9.44 -12.00
CA PHE A 194 1.30 -10.83 -12.37
C PHE A 194 1.09 -11.01 -13.89
N VAL A 195 0.65 -9.98 -14.62
CA VAL A 195 0.44 -10.06 -16.08
C VAL A 195 1.76 -10.23 -16.83
N PRO A 196 2.77 -9.34 -16.71
CA PRO A 196 4.06 -9.56 -17.36
C PRO A 196 4.77 -10.82 -16.85
N MET A 197 4.58 -11.25 -15.60
CA MET A 197 5.09 -12.53 -15.10
C MET A 197 4.51 -13.71 -15.87
N ALA A 198 3.18 -13.75 -16.04
CA ALA A 198 2.52 -14.80 -16.81
C ALA A 198 2.94 -14.78 -18.28
N LEU A 199 3.00 -13.61 -18.90
CA LEU A 199 3.46 -13.44 -20.29
C LEU A 199 4.91 -13.89 -20.47
N ALA A 200 5.81 -13.55 -19.55
CA ALA A 200 7.20 -13.98 -19.58
C ALA A 200 7.33 -15.51 -19.45
N LEU A 201 6.53 -16.15 -18.60
CA LEU A 201 6.50 -17.59 -18.47
C LEU A 201 6.00 -18.26 -19.77
N LEU A 202 4.88 -17.81 -20.30
CA LEU A 202 4.31 -18.34 -21.54
C LEU A 202 5.26 -18.16 -22.73
N ALA A 203 5.90 -16.98 -22.85
CA ALA A 203 6.88 -16.69 -23.88
C ALA A 203 8.10 -17.63 -23.77
N ASN A 204 8.62 -17.82 -22.55
CA ASN A 204 9.75 -18.73 -22.35
C ASN A 204 9.40 -20.19 -22.67
N VAL A 205 8.18 -20.66 -22.31
CA VAL A 205 7.71 -21.99 -22.70
C VAL A 205 7.66 -22.14 -24.23
N ALA A 206 7.17 -21.12 -24.94
CA ALA A 206 7.10 -21.14 -26.40
C ALA A 206 8.47 -21.09 -27.09
N LEU A 207 9.47 -20.50 -26.43
CA LEU A 207 10.81 -20.28 -26.96
C LEU A 207 11.88 -21.29 -26.49
N ILE A 208 11.46 -22.32 -25.74
CA ILE A 208 12.37 -23.41 -25.32
C ILE A 208 13.05 -24.02 -26.57
N GLY A 209 14.35 -24.17 -26.50
CA GLY A 209 15.17 -24.78 -27.58
C GLY A 209 15.56 -23.83 -28.71
N HIS A 210 14.96 -22.63 -28.83
CA HIS A 210 15.30 -21.69 -29.90
C HIS A 210 16.64 -20.96 -29.67
N SER A 211 17.08 -20.83 -28.42
CA SER A 211 18.33 -20.17 -28.07
C SER A 211 18.79 -20.58 -26.67
N PRO A 212 20.15 -20.67 -26.44
CA PRO A 212 20.70 -20.88 -25.11
C PRO A 212 20.20 -19.85 -24.08
N LEU A 213 19.96 -18.61 -24.50
CA LEU A 213 19.44 -17.55 -23.63
C LEU A 213 18.05 -17.91 -23.09
N PHE A 214 17.11 -18.34 -23.95
CA PHE A 214 15.75 -18.71 -23.50
C PHE A 214 15.77 -19.94 -22.61
N ASN A 215 16.64 -20.91 -22.88
CA ASN A 215 16.83 -22.08 -22.02
C ASN A 215 17.34 -21.67 -20.62
N LEU A 216 18.31 -20.75 -20.55
CA LEU A 216 18.82 -20.22 -19.29
C LEU A 216 17.72 -19.43 -18.52
N MET A 217 16.94 -18.60 -19.21
CA MET A 217 15.81 -17.87 -18.60
C MET A 217 14.75 -18.85 -18.07
N MET A 218 14.42 -19.90 -18.80
CA MET A 218 13.48 -20.95 -18.35
C MET A 218 14.04 -21.67 -17.12
N PHE A 219 15.33 -22.04 -17.12
CA PHE A 219 15.97 -22.66 -15.96
C PHE A 219 15.88 -21.76 -14.71
N GLY A 220 16.16 -20.46 -14.87
CA GLY A 220 15.99 -19.48 -13.79
C GLY A 220 14.55 -19.38 -13.28
N GLN A 221 13.56 -19.40 -14.18
CA GLN A 221 12.13 -19.39 -13.79
C GLN A 221 11.74 -20.68 -13.05
N VAL A 222 12.20 -21.85 -13.49
CA VAL A 222 11.93 -23.13 -12.81
C VAL A 222 12.51 -23.12 -11.39
N ILE A 223 13.75 -22.63 -11.23
CA ILE A 223 14.36 -22.47 -9.90
C ILE A 223 13.52 -21.51 -9.05
N PHE A 224 13.18 -20.33 -9.58
CA PHE A 224 12.44 -19.31 -8.85
C PHE A 224 11.06 -19.83 -8.36
N TYR A 225 10.28 -20.42 -9.25
CA TYR A 225 8.98 -20.99 -8.86
C TYR A 225 9.10 -22.23 -7.99
N GLY A 226 10.17 -23.02 -8.17
CA GLY A 226 10.52 -24.15 -7.28
C GLY A 226 10.82 -23.67 -5.85
N LEU A 227 11.62 -22.63 -5.70
CA LEU A 227 11.88 -22.01 -4.38
C LEU A 227 10.59 -21.46 -3.75
N ALA A 228 9.73 -20.83 -4.55
CA ALA A 228 8.45 -20.34 -4.07
C ALA A 228 7.53 -21.47 -3.58
N TYR A 229 7.52 -22.60 -4.28
CA TYR A 229 6.78 -23.80 -3.88
C TYR A 229 7.33 -24.41 -2.59
N VAL A 230 8.66 -24.52 -2.45
CA VAL A 230 9.31 -24.96 -1.21
C VAL A 230 8.92 -24.06 -0.04
N GLY A 231 8.94 -22.74 -0.20
CA GLY A 231 8.52 -21.80 0.84
C GLY A 231 7.04 -21.91 1.21
N HIS A 232 6.19 -22.32 0.27
CA HIS A 232 4.77 -22.60 0.54
C HIS A 232 4.56 -23.87 1.34
N THR A 233 5.29 -24.95 1.02
CA THR A 233 5.15 -26.27 1.65
C THR A 233 5.91 -26.41 2.97
N HIS A 234 6.95 -25.59 3.17
CA HIS A 234 7.82 -25.61 4.35
C HIS A 234 7.93 -24.19 4.94
N PRO A 235 6.86 -23.69 5.60
CA PRO A 235 6.84 -22.33 6.13
C PRO A 235 7.89 -22.07 7.23
N GLU A 236 8.41 -23.13 7.86
CA GLU A 236 9.52 -23.09 8.83
C GLU A 236 10.90 -22.85 8.18
N ASN A 237 10.99 -22.85 6.87
CA ASN A 237 12.26 -22.66 6.16
C ASN A 237 12.77 -21.23 6.27
N ASN A 238 13.84 -21.01 7.01
CA ASN A 238 14.46 -19.72 7.25
C ASN A 238 15.38 -19.22 6.13
N ASN A 239 15.44 -19.91 4.97
CA ASN A 239 16.26 -19.48 3.85
C ASN A 239 15.69 -18.21 3.22
N LYS A 240 16.48 -17.13 3.19
CA LYS A 240 16.07 -15.81 2.68
C LYS A 240 15.60 -15.85 1.20
N PHE A 241 16.23 -16.65 0.36
CA PHE A 241 15.86 -16.78 -1.06
C PHE A 241 14.52 -17.50 -1.22
N VAL A 242 14.28 -18.54 -0.43
CA VAL A 242 13.01 -19.26 -0.39
C VAL A 242 11.89 -18.34 0.07
N GLY A 243 12.10 -17.63 1.18
CA GLY A 243 11.13 -16.67 1.72
C GLY A 243 10.81 -15.54 0.73
N LEU A 244 11.83 -14.98 0.07
CA LEU A 244 11.65 -13.91 -0.92
C LEU A 244 10.85 -14.38 -2.14
N ALA A 245 11.19 -15.53 -2.71
CA ALA A 245 10.50 -16.10 -3.87
C ALA A 245 9.05 -16.44 -3.52
N HIS A 246 8.82 -17.08 -2.36
CA HIS A 246 7.46 -17.40 -1.87
C HIS A 246 6.62 -16.14 -1.69
N TYR A 247 7.13 -15.15 -0.97
CA TYR A 247 6.39 -13.92 -0.69
C TYR A 247 6.08 -13.14 -1.96
N PHE A 248 7.04 -13.05 -2.89
CA PHE A 248 6.84 -12.42 -4.20
C PHE A 248 5.73 -13.11 -5.01
N CYS A 249 5.72 -14.44 -5.07
CA CYS A 249 4.66 -15.19 -5.73
C CYS A 249 3.32 -15.03 -5.02
N LEU A 250 3.30 -15.04 -3.68
CA LEU A 250 2.08 -14.88 -2.87
C LEU A 250 1.40 -13.53 -3.14
N ILE A 251 2.14 -12.42 -3.11
CA ILE A 251 1.55 -11.08 -3.34
C ILE A 251 1.03 -10.92 -4.79
N ASN A 252 1.73 -11.48 -5.78
CA ASN A 252 1.30 -11.44 -7.17
C ASN A 252 0.09 -12.32 -7.43
N LEU A 253 0.00 -13.50 -6.80
CA LEU A 253 -1.18 -14.36 -6.87
C LEU A 253 -2.38 -13.71 -6.18
N ALA A 254 -2.15 -13.04 -5.04
CA ALA A 254 -3.19 -12.28 -4.36
C ALA A 254 -3.69 -11.11 -5.23
N ALA A 255 -2.79 -10.40 -5.92
CA ALA A 255 -3.14 -9.34 -6.85
C ALA A 255 -3.94 -9.88 -8.07
N ALA A 256 -3.55 -11.03 -8.63
CA ALA A 256 -4.28 -11.69 -9.71
C ALA A 256 -5.71 -12.09 -9.27
N MET A 257 -5.86 -12.67 -8.08
CA MET A 257 -7.17 -13.00 -7.51
C MET A 257 -8.00 -11.74 -7.26
N ALA A 258 -7.40 -10.67 -6.75
CA ALA A 258 -8.06 -9.39 -6.57
C ALA A 258 -8.52 -8.78 -7.90
N PHE A 259 -7.71 -8.89 -8.96
CA PHE A 259 -8.07 -8.42 -10.29
C PHE A 259 -9.25 -9.20 -10.90
N ILE A 260 -9.29 -10.53 -10.71
CA ILE A 260 -10.45 -11.34 -11.13
C ILE A 260 -11.73 -10.88 -10.40
N LYS A 261 -11.63 -10.63 -9.08
CA LYS A 261 -12.75 -10.10 -8.29
C LYS A 261 -13.17 -8.70 -8.72
N PHE A 262 -12.22 -7.85 -9.04
CA PHE A 262 -12.45 -6.51 -9.57
C PHE A 262 -13.24 -6.54 -10.89
N ILE A 263 -12.83 -7.39 -11.86
CA ILE A 263 -13.55 -7.57 -13.13
C ILE A 263 -14.99 -8.09 -12.91
N LYS A 264 -15.19 -8.94 -11.89
CA LYS A 264 -16.52 -9.42 -11.50
C LYS A 264 -17.37 -8.39 -10.77
N GLY A 265 -16.84 -7.19 -10.51
CA GLY A 265 -17.54 -6.13 -9.79
C GLY A 265 -17.65 -6.36 -8.28
N GLU A 266 -16.89 -7.32 -7.71
CA GLU A 266 -16.91 -7.56 -6.27
C GLU A 266 -16.33 -6.39 -5.48
N LYS A 267 -16.99 -6.01 -4.37
CA LYS A 267 -16.55 -4.97 -3.44
C LYS A 267 -16.56 -5.47 -2.00
N ILE A 268 -15.63 -4.99 -1.18
CA ILE A 268 -15.51 -5.35 0.24
C ILE A 268 -15.65 -4.09 1.09
N VAL A 269 -16.75 -3.98 1.83
CA VAL A 269 -17.07 -2.83 2.71
C VAL A 269 -16.68 -3.09 4.16
N ILE A 270 -17.07 -4.25 4.71
CA ILE A 270 -16.90 -4.58 6.12
C ILE A 270 -15.81 -5.64 6.26
N TRP A 271 -14.90 -5.39 7.16
CA TRP A 271 -13.84 -6.32 7.55
C TRP A 271 -14.04 -6.76 9.01
N LYS A 272 -13.84 -8.04 9.28
CA LYS A 272 -13.73 -8.55 10.65
C LYS A 272 -12.29 -8.34 11.11
N PRO A 273 -12.04 -7.60 12.20
CA PRO A 273 -10.70 -7.53 12.79
C PRO A 273 -10.19 -8.92 13.13
N ARG A 274 -8.88 -9.10 13.11
CA ARG A 274 -8.25 -10.29 13.67
C ARG A 274 -8.68 -10.37 15.14
N GLN A 275 -9.13 -11.53 15.58
CA GLN A 275 -9.26 -11.82 17.00
C GLN A 275 -7.84 -12.15 17.47
N GLY A 276 -7.28 -11.29 18.33
CA GLY A 276 -6.08 -11.58 19.07
C GLY A 276 -6.35 -12.63 20.12
#